data_aa512670988596099f469e2bf9bec36a
#
_entry.id   aa512670988596099f469e2bf9bec36a
#
_cell.length_a   1.000
_cell.length_b   1.000
_cell.length_c   1.000
_cell.angle_alpha   90.00
_cell.angle_beta   90.00
_cell.angle_gamma   90.00
#
_symmetry.space_group_name_H-M   'P 1'
#
loop_
_entity.id
_entity.type
_entity.pdbx_description
1 polymer ?
#
loop_
_entity_poly.entity_id
_entity_poly.type
_entity_poly.pdbx_seq_one_letter_code
_entity_poly.pdbx_strand_id
1 'polypeptide(L)'
;MIYKEVQIGEALLRIYVLSNYEDIDINRKRAFIIIYPGGAYCRCSNREAETVAIKFNAMGYNCAVLFYSVNNIDKTEYSPSKQYKTLYPKPQIELANTIKYVRSHCEELNTDPNKITIMGFSAGGHLVASLGDYWMKYGEDAKPNAMVLWYPVITSGQYAHECSIHLLIGEDKALMDMASLEKHVSQQTPPTYIWTTKEDQAVPYENSLLYADALSQNNVPFCLKVYEKGCHGLSLGTQEVTESTKPVVPEIQDWPELVDEFLVKTFRTRF
;
A
#
# COMPACT_ATOMS: atom_id res chain seq x y z
N MET A 1 15.61 -10.83 14.87
CA MET A 1 14.69 -10.62 13.74
C MET A 1 14.83 -11.79 12.78
N ILE A 2 13.72 -12.34 12.29
CA ILE A 2 13.69 -13.41 11.29
C ILE A 2 13.45 -12.75 9.94
N TYR A 3 14.30 -13.04 8.96
CA TYR A 3 14.14 -12.65 7.56
C TYR A 3 13.82 -13.89 6.72
N LYS A 4 12.81 -13.79 5.86
CA LYS A 4 12.38 -14.89 4.99
C LYS A 4 11.92 -14.34 3.63
N GLU A 5 12.25 -15.03 2.55
CA GLU A 5 11.70 -14.79 1.22
C GLU A 5 10.75 -15.90 0.82
N VAL A 6 9.61 -15.53 0.24
CA VAL A 6 8.56 -16.46 -0.20
C VAL A 6 8.05 -16.06 -1.58
N GLN A 7 7.85 -17.02 -2.47
CA GLN A 7 7.19 -16.78 -3.75
C GLN A 7 5.68 -16.84 -3.60
N ILE A 8 5.01 -15.78 -4.06
CA ILE A 8 3.55 -15.69 -4.14
C ILE A 8 3.16 -15.59 -5.63
N GLY A 9 2.97 -16.74 -6.27
CA GLY A 9 2.89 -16.78 -7.73
C GLY A 9 4.21 -16.34 -8.36
N GLU A 10 4.21 -15.27 -9.14
CA GLU A 10 5.42 -14.66 -9.71
C GLU A 10 6.00 -13.52 -8.85
N ALA A 11 5.26 -13.08 -7.82
CA ALA A 11 5.69 -12.03 -6.92
C ALA A 11 6.64 -12.55 -5.83
N LEU A 12 7.58 -11.70 -5.38
CA LEU A 12 8.48 -12.00 -4.28
C LEU A 12 8.02 -11.29 -3.00
N LEU A 13 7.73 -12.04 -1.95
CA LEU A 13 7.43 -11.54 -0.61
C LEU A 13 8.66 -11.61 0.28
N ARG A 14 9.14 -10.47 0.77
CA ARG A 14 10.18 -10.36 1.79
C ARG A 14 9.56 -10.09 3.14
N ILE A 15 9.83 -10.96 4.12
CA ILE A 15 9.19 -10.95 5.44
C ILE A 15 10.21 -10.61 6.52
N TYR A 16 9.85 -9.70 7.41
CA TYR A 16 10.65 -9.17 8.51
C TYR A 16 9.88 -9.36 9.84
N VAL A 17 10.21 -10.40 10.61
CA VAL A 17 9.50 -10.75 11.85
C VAL A 17 10.36 -10.50 13.07
N LEU A 18 9.81 -9.82 14.05
CA LEU A 18 10.45 -9.60 15.34
C LEU A 18 10.42 -10.88 16.18
N SER A 19 11.56 -11.25 16.74
CA SER A 19 11.67 -12.38 17.65
C SER A 19 10.95 -12.10 18.98
N ASN A 20 10.41 -13.14 19.59
CA ASN A 20 9.91 -13.10 20.96
C ASN A 20 10.98 -13.62 21.92
N TYR A 21 10.97 -13.14 23.16
CA TYR A 21 11.93 -13.49 24.21
C TYR A 21 11.21 -13.76 25.52
N GLU A 22 11.73 -14.71 26.31
CA GLU A 22 11.13 -15.13 27.59
C GLU A 22 11.08 -14.01 28.63
N ASP A 23 12.10 -13.14 28.64
CA ASP A 23 12.23 -12.00 29.56
C ASP A 23 11.32 -10.80 29.21
N ILE A 24 10.61 -10.87 28.06
CA ILE A 24 9.65 -9.85 27.64
C ILE A 24 8.25 -10.48 27.55
N ASP A 25 8.01 -11.28 26.52
CA ASP A 25 6.75 -11.98 26.26
C ASP A 25 6.96 -12.96 25.11
N ILE A 26 7.14 -14.24 25.46
CA ILE A 26 7.40 -15.30 24.46
C ILE A 26 6.22 -15.59 23.53
N ASN A 27 5.00 -15.27 23.96
CA ASN A 27 3.77 -15.55 23.23
C ASN A 27 3.21 -14.31 22.49
N ARG A 28 3.97 -13.23 22.43
CA ARG A 28 3.50 -11.96 21.83
C ARG A 28 3.06 -12.12 20.38
N LYS A 29 1.82 -11.76 20.09
CA LYS A 29 1.28 -11.66 18.73
C LYS A 29 1.20 -10.18 18.33
N ARG A 30 1.84 -9.82 17.24
CA ARG A 30 1.93 -8.43 16.76
C ARG A 30 0.96 -8.17 15.61
N ALA A 31 0.59 -6.92 15.42
CA ALA A 31 -0.01 -6.48 14.17
C ALA A 31 1.01 -6.63 13.03
N PHE A 32 0.53 -6.91 11.83
CA PHE A 32 1.34 -7.15 10.63
C PHE A 32 1.05 -6.09 9.57
N ILE A 33 2.09 -5.54 8.96
CA ILE A 33 1.97 -4.58 7.86
C ILE A 33 2.60 -5.17 6.61
N ILE A 34 1.81 -5.30 5.54
CA ILE A 34 2.29 -5.71 4.23
C ILE A 34 2.40 -4.46 3.35
N ILE A 35 3.60 -4.20 2.85
CA ILE A 35 3.96 -3.00 2.10
C ILE A 35 3.99 -3.30 0.61
N TYR A 36 3.35 -2.43 -0.18
CA TYR A 36 3.27 -2.48 -1.64
C TYR A 36 3.88 -1.20 -2.22
N PRO A 37 5.13 -1.27 -2.68
CA PRO A 37 5.84 -0.12 -3.22
C PRO A 37 5.15 0.47 -4.46
N GLY A 38 5.33 1.76 -4.68
CA GLY A 38 4.93 2.42 -5.93
C GLY A 38 5.86 2.11 -7.10
N GLY A 39 5.74 2.88 -8.16
CA GLY A 39 6.56 2.76 -9.35
C GLY A 39 5.74 2.66 -10.64
N ALA A 40 4.51 3.19 -10.63
CA ALA A 40 3.63 3.35 -11.78
C ALA A 40 3.29 2.04 -12.53
N TYR A 41 3.36 0.87 -11.87
CA TYR A 41 3.31 -0.45 -12.52
C TYR A 41 4.41 -0.69 -13.56
N CYS A 42 5.39 0.22 -13.67
CA CYS A 42 6.63 -0.01 -14.42
C CYS A 42 7.57 -0.95 -13.67
N ARG A 43 7.72 -0.69 -12.38
CA ARG A 43 8.62 -1.37 -11.43
C ARG A 43 8.10 -1.23 -10.01
N CYS A 44 8.74 -1.91 -9.04
CA CYS A 44 8.57 -1.63 -7.61
C CYS A 44 9.70 -0.73 -7.11
N SER A 45 9.35 0.34 -6.37
CA SER A 45 10.28 1.34 -5.84
C SER A 45 10.97 0.83 -4.57
N ASN A 46 12.29 0.70 -4.58
CA ASN A 46 13.06 0.27 -3.39
C ASN A 46 12.98 1.28 -2.24
N ARG A 47 12.78 2.57 -2.51
CA ARG A 47 12.60 3.61 -1.48
C ARG A 47 11.40 3.37 -0.56
N GLU A 48 10.38 2.73 -1.09
CA GLU A 48 9.09 2.49 -0.46
C GLU A 48 8.97 1.04 0.02
N ALA A 49 10.11 0.36 0.19
CA ALA A 49 10.19 -1.07 0.47
C ALA A 49 10.81 -1.34 1.86
N GLU A 50 12.04 -1.85 1.89
CA GLU A 50 12.71 -2.34 3.10
C GLU A 50 12.87 -1.26 4.18
N THR A 51 13.24 -0.02 3.82
CA THR A 51 13.40 1.09 4.77
C THR A 51 12.12 1.37 5.54
N VAL A 52 10.96 1.29 4.86
CA VAL A 52 9.65 1.44 5.50
C VAL A 52 9.36 0.25 6.42
N ALA A 53 9.65 -0.98 5.98
CA ALA A 53 9.48 -2.18 6.82
C ALA A 53 10.30 -2.10 8.11
N ILE A 54 11.57 -1.69 8.01
CA ILE A 54 12.46 -1.51 9.17
C ILE A 54 11.94 -0.42 10.13
N LYS A 55 11.42 0.71 9.61
CA LYS A 55 10.82 1.76 10.44
C LYS A 55 9.67 1.21 11.28
N PHE A 56 8.75 0.44 10.69
CA PHE A 56 7.62 -0.15 11.41
C PHE A 56 8.04 -1.33 12.30
N ASN A 57 9.05 -2.10 11.93
CA ASN A 57 9.63 -3.08 12.85
C ASN A 57 10.16 -2.43 14.13
N ALA A 58 10.86 -1.29 14.02
CA ALA A 58 11.33 -0.53 15.18
C ALA A 58 10.17 -0.04 16.07
N MET A 59 8.97 0.12 15.52
CA MET A 59 7.74 0.47 16.24
C MET A 59 6.98 -0.74 16.80
N GLY A 60 7.46 -1.97 16.57
CA GLY A 60 6.89 -3.21 17.13
C GLY A 60 5.93 -3.96 16.21
N TYR A 61 5.81 -3.58 14.96
CA TYR A 61 5.04 -4.33 13.95
C TYR A 61 5.88 -5.45 13.32
N ASN A 62 5.26 -6.54 12.92
CA ASN A 62 5.85 -7.43 11.94
C ASN A 62 5.53 -6.90 10.54
N CYS A 63 6.46 -7.03 9.60
CA CYS A 63 6.32 -6.43 8.28
C CYS A 63 6.65 -7.41 7.16
N ALA A 64 6.09 -7.14 5.98
CA ALA A 64 6.55 -7.73 4.74
C ALA A 64 6.49 -6.69 3.60
N VAL A 65 7.27 -6.92 2.55
CA VAL A 65 7.25 -6.15 1.31
C VAL A 65 6.94 -7.11 0.17
N LEU A 66 5.89 -6.82 -0.61
CA LEU A 66 5.58 -7.57 -1.83
C LEU A 66 6.12 -6.83 -3.07
N PHE A 67 7.04 -7.46 -3.76
CA PHE A 67 7.46 -7.09 -5.12
C PHE A 67 6.53 -7.78 -6.11
N TYR A 68 5.38 -7.14 -6.36
CA TYR A 68 4.31 -7.66 -7.19
C TYR A 68 4.62 -7.55 -8.69
N SER A 69 3.86 -8.24 -9.52
CA SER A 69 4.01 -8.23 -10.98
C SER A 69 3.83 -6.84 -11.57
N VAL A 70 4.78 -6.41 -12.38
CA VAL A 70 4.85 -5.12 -13.06
C VAL A 70 5.31 -5.32 -14.51
N ASN A 71 5.29 -4.26 -15.32
CA ASN A 71 5.72 -4.34 -16.73
C ASN A 71 7.24 -4.50 -16.92
N ASN A 72 8.04 -4.28 -15.87
CA ASN A 72 9.52 -4.35 -15.91
C ASN A 72 10.13 -3.45 -17.00
N ILE A 73 9.65 -2.21 -17.07
CA ILE A 73 10.18 -1.17 -17.97
C ILE A 73 10.73 0.00 -17.18
N ASP A 74 11.70 0.72 -17.73
CA ASP A 74 12.07 2.02 -17.18
C ASP A 74 10.93 3.04 -17.43
N LYS A 75 10.68 3.93 -16.46
CA LYS A 75 9.62 4.94 -16.61
C LYS A 75 9.85 5.84 -17.84
N THR A 76 11.11 6.04 -18.24
CA THR A 76 11.48 6.82 -19.44
C THR A 76 11.14 6.10 -20.74
N GLU A 77 10.93 4.79 -20.70
CA GLU A 77 10.52 3.97 -21.86
C GLU A 77 9.00 3.95 -22.06
N TYR A 78 8.23 4.46 -21.10
CA TYR A 78 6.79 4.58 -21.23
C TYR A 78 6.43 5.57 -22.35
N SER A 79 5.51 5.17 -23.20
CA SER A 79 4.90 6.04 -24.20
C SER A 79 3.39 5.81 -24.26
N PRO A 80 2.56 6.85 -24.24
CA PRO A 80 1.10 6.71 -24.33
C PRO A 80 0.64 6.14 -25.69
N SER A 81 1.49 6.17 -26.72
CA SER A 81 1.21 5.59 -28.04
C SER A 81 1.63 4.12 -28.19
N LYS A 82 2.35 3.57 -27.18
CA LYS A 82 2.79 2.17 -27.18
C LYS A 82 1.70 1.29 -26.59
N GLN A 83 1.46 0.13 -27.21
CA GLN A 83 0.53 -0.87 -26.68
C GLN A 83 1.18 -1.67 -25.55
N TYR A 84 0.43 -1.86 -24.46
CA TYR A 84 0.84 -2.68 -23.31
C TYR A 84 -0.18 -3.79 -23.07
N LYS A 85 0.32 -4.95 -22.65
CA LYS A 85 -0.56 -6.02 -22.18
C LYS A 85 -1.15 -5.63 -20.82
N THR A 86 -2.44 -5.93 -20.61
CA THR A 86 -3.04 -5.75 -19.29
C THR A 86 -2.32 -6.59 -18.23
N LEU A 87 -2.00 -5.95 -17.11
CA LEU A 87 -1.51 -6.64 -15.91
C LEU A 87 -2.68 -7.16 -15.06
N TYR A 88 -3.82 -6.46 -15.10
CA TYR A 88 -5.00 -6.84 -14.33
C TYR A 88 -5.52 -8.23 -14.77
N PRO A 89 -5.93 -9.12 -13.82
CA PRO A 89 -5.97 -8.92 -12.36
C PRO A 89 -4.75 -9.48 -11.60
N LYS A 90 -3.63 -9.74 -12.26
CA LYS A 90 -2.50 -10.48 -11.69
C LYS A 90 -1.95 -9.86 -10.39
N PRO A 91 -1.60 -8.56 -10.31
CA PRO A 91 -1.13 -7.97 -9.06
C PRO A 91 -2.14 -8.06 -7.91
N GLN A 92 -3.44 -7.94 -8.20
CA GLN A 92 -4.50 -8.08 -7.20
C GLN A 92 -4.59 -9.51 -6.62
N ILE A 93 -4.43 -10.52 -7.49
CA ILE A 93 -4.39 -11.94 -7.06
C ILE A 93 -3.17 -12.19 -6.17
N GLU A 94 -2.00 -11.65 -6.54
CA GLU A 94 -0.77 -11.77 -5.76
C GLU A 94 -0.93 -11.10 -4.38
N LEU A 95 -1.54 -9.92 -4.32
CA LEU A 95 -1.83 -9.21 -3.08
C LEU A 95 -2.80 -10.00 -2.20
N ALA A 96 -3.91 -10.49 -2.75
CA ALA A 96 -4.88 -11.30 -2.03
C ALA A 96 -4.22 -12.58 -1.45
N ASN A 97 -3.43 -13.27 -2.25
CA ASN A 97 -2.70 -14.47 -1.84
C ASN A 97 -1.64 -14.17 -0.77
N THR A 98 -1.05 -12.97 -0.78
CA THR A 98 -0.11 -12.55 0.27
C THR A 98 -0.80 -12.40 1.63
N ILE A 99 -2.00 -11.80 1.67
CA ILE A 99 -2.78 -11.70 2.92
C ILE A 99 -3.15 -13.10 3.42
N LYS A 100 -3.63 -13.98 2.54
CA LYS A 100 -3.94 -15.37 2.88
C LYS A 100 -2.72 -16.12 3.43
N TYR A 101 -1.56 -15.93 2.80
CA TYR A 101 -0.31 -16.51 3.27
C TYR A 101 0.02 -16.04 4.68
N VAL A 102 0.03 -14.73 4.94
CA VAL A 102 0.31 -14.17 6.27
C VAL A 102 -0.69 -14.69 7.29
N ARG A 103 -1.99 -14.70 6.96
CA ARG A 103 -3.06 -15.14 7.86
C ARG A 103 -2.97 -16.63 8.19
N SER A 104 -2.60 -17.49 7.23
CA SER A 104 -2.43 -18.95 7.46
C SER A 104 -1.13 -19.30 8.21
N HIS A 105 -0.15 -18.39 8.24
CA HIS A 105 1.14 -18.59 8.93
C HIS A 105 1.28 -17.70 10.18
N CYS A 106 0.19 -17.19 10.74
CA CYS A 106 0.24 -16.21 11.84
C CYS A 106 0.92 -16.74 13.10
N GLU A 107 0.89 -18.04 13.38
CA GLU A 107 1.65 -18.65 14.49
C GLU A 107 3.16 -18.55 14.26
N GLU A 108 3.65 -18.98 13.10
CA GLU A 108 5.05 -18.90 12.70
C GLU A 108 5.55 -17.44 12.66
N LEU A 109 4.68 -16.53 12.23
CA LEU A 109 5.00 -15.11 12.06
C LEU A 109 4.76 -14.29 13.34
N ASN A 110 4.45 -14.88 14.47
CA ASN A 110 4.13 -14.18 15.72
C ASN A 110 3.11 -13.05 15.53
N THR A 111 2.04 -13.32 14.77
CA THR A 111 1.10 -12.31 14.28
C THR A 111 -0.34 -12.59 14.71
N ASP A 112 -1.10 -11.54 15.00
CA ASP A 112 -2.54 -11.62 15.21
C ASP A 112 -3.24 -11.63 13.82
N PRO A 113 -3.97 -12.72 13.46
CA PRO A 113 -4.64 -12.81 12.15
C PRO A 113 -5.71 -11.74 11.91
N ASN A 114 -6.16 -11.06 12.98
CA ASN A 114 -7.16 -9.98 12.92
C ASN A 114 -6.54 -8.57 12.88
N LYS A 115 -5.20 -8.46 12.79
CA LYS A 115 -4.47 -7.20 12.75
C LYS A 115 -3.52 -7.12 11.55
N ILE A 116 -4.01 -7.49 10.36
CA ILE A 116 -3.24 -7.43 9.11
C ILE A 116 -3.62 -6.14 8.37
N THR A 117 -2.65 -5.24 8.24
CA THR A 117 -2.75 -3.99 7.49
C THR A 117 -2.05 -4.12 6.15
N ILE A 118 -2.64 -3.60 5.10
CA ILE A 118 -1.99 -3.42 3.80
C ILE A 118 -1.66 -1.94 3.60
N MET A 119 -0.44 -1.66 3.16
CA MET A 119 0.10 -0.29 3.00
C MET A 119 0.64 -0.13 1.59
N GLY A 120 0.19 0.88 0.85
CA GLY A 120 0.62 1.08 -0.52
C GLY A 120 0.99 2.52 -0.85
N PHE A 121 1.96 2.67 -1.74
CA PHE A 121 2.52 3.94 -2.21
C PHE A 121 2.19 4.16 -3.69
N SER A 122 1.65 5.32 -4.06
CA SER A 122 1.43 5.67 -5.48
C SER A 122 0.60 4.60 -6.23
N ALA A 123 1.14 3.94 -7.24
CA ALA A 123 0.53 2.79 -7.91
C ALA A 123 0.33 1.59 -6.97
N GLY A 124 1.22 1.37 -5.99
CA GLY A 124 1.00 0.40 -4.91
C GLY A 124 -0.17 0.78 -4.01
N GLY A 125 -0.43 2.09 -3.83
CA GLY A 125 -1.63 2.61 -3.17
C GLY A 125 -2.90 2.29 -3.95
N HIS A 126 -2.87 2.40 -5.28
CA HIS A 126 -3.95 1.94 -6.16
C HIS A 126 -4.22 0.44 -5.99
N LEU A 127 -3.17 -0.37 -5.97
CA LEU A 127 -3.28 -1.81 -5.79
C LEU A 127 -3.91 -2.17 -4.43
N VAL A 128 -3.49 -1.50 -3.35
CA VAL A 128 -4.03 -1.66 -1.99
C VAL A 128 -5.50 -1.26 -1.93
N ALA A 129 -5.87 -0.07 -2.42
CA ALA A 129 -7.25 0.39 -2.47
C ALA A 129 -8.14 -0.55 -3.31
N SER A 130 -7.61 -1.01 -4.47
CA SER A 130 -8.30 -1.98 -5.34
C SER A 130 -8.63 -3.27 -4.59
N LEU A 131 -7.71 -3.84 -3.82
CA LEU A 131 -8.07 -5.02 -3.02
C LEU A 131 -9.05 -4.68 -1.90
N GLY A 132 -8.88 -3.53 -1.24
CA GLY A 132 -9.80 -3.09 -0.18
C GLY A 132 -11.24 -2.99 -0.64
N ASP A 133 -11.48 -2.56 -1.87
CA ASP A 133 -12.82 -2.45 -2.44
C ASP A 133 -13.34 -3.78 -3.02
N TYR A 134 -12.43 -4.64 -3.48
CA TYR A 134 -12.80 -5.89 -4.18
C TYR A 134 -12.43 -7.18 -3.45
N TRP A 135 -12.00 -7.13 -2.18
CA TRP A 135 -11.54 -8.32 -1.44
C TRP A 135 -12.53 -9.48 -1.45
N MET A 136 -13.84 -9.18 -1.49
CA MET A 136 -14.91 -10.20 -1.56
C MET A 136 -14.79 -11.14 -2.76
N LYS A 137 -14.17 -10.68 -3.86
CA LYS A 137 -13.88 -11.53 -5.04
C LYS A 137 -12.86 -12.63 -4.75
N TYR A 138 -12.06 -12.46 -3.69
CA TYR A 138 -10.93 -13.33 -3.34
C TYR A 138 -11.18 -14.17 -2.08
N GLY A 139 -12.29 -13.94 -1.36
CA GLY A 139 -12.69 -14.66 -0.15
C GLY A 139 -12.35 -13.91 1.15
N GLU A 140 -13.00 -14.28 2.25
CA GLU A 140 -12.87 -13.63 3.57
C GLU A 140 -11.43 -13.65 4.12
N ASP A 141 -10.66 -14.67 3.79
CA ASP A 141 -9.27 -14.83 4.19
C ASP A 141 -8.31 -13.82 3.48
N ALA A 142 -8.77 -13.20 2.38
CA ALA A 142 -8.08 -12.11 1.70
C ALA A 142 -8.44 -10.70 2.23
N LYS A 143 -9.42 -10.58 3.13
CA LYS A 143 -9.86 -9.28 3.67
C LYS A 143 -8.78 -8.64 4.53
N PRO A 144 -8.28 -7.44 4.21
CA PRO A 144 -7.39 -6.72 5.12
C PRO A 144 -8.18 -6.14 6.31
N ASN A 145 -7.52 -5.98 7.46
CA ASN A 145 -8.15 -5.41 8.65
C ASN A 145 -8.06 -3.88 8.70
N ALA A 146 -7.08 -3.29 7.99
CA ALA A 146 -6.94 -1.85 7.76
C ALA A 146 -6.14 -1.58 6.50
N MET A 147 -6.24 -0.37 5.96
CA MET A 147 -5.46 0.11 4.82
C MET A 147 -4.72 1.40 5.15
N VAL A 148 -3.54 1.56 4.53
CA VAL A 148 -2.76 2.80 4.57
C VAL A 148 -2.36 3.17 3.15
N LEU A 149 -2.76 4.34 2.70
CA LEU A 149 -2.61 4.82 1.33
C LEU A 149 -1.74 6.08 1.29
N TRP A 150 -0.66 6.02 0.52
CA TRP A 150 0.35 7.06 0.39
C TRP A 150 0.28 7.69 -0.99
N TYR A 151 -0.02 9.00 -1.06
CA TYR A 151 -0.18 9.69 -2.34
C TYR A 151 -0.72 8.75 -3.43
N PRO A 152 -1.85 8.06 -3.16
CA PRO A 152 -2.29 6.94 -3.99
C PRO A 152 -2.79 7.43 -5.34
N VAL A 153 -2.53 6.66 -6.39
CA VAL A 153 -3.36 6.71 -7.60
C VAL A 153 -4.71 6.12 -7.23
N ILE A 154 -5.80 6.76 -7.61
CA ILE A 154 -7.18 6.32 -7.27
C ILE A 154 -8.06 6.30 -8.50
N THR A 155 -8.11 7.41 -9.26
CA THR A 155 -9.05 7.57 -10.37
C THR A 155 -8.41 7.33 -11.74
N SER A 156 -9.19 6.82 -12.67
CA SER A 156 -8.89 6.80 -14.11
C SER A 156 -9.49 7.99 -14.85
N GLY A 157 -10.13 8.95 -14.13
CA GLY A 157 -10.79 10.13 -14.66
C GLY A 157 -9.90 11.36 -14.77
N GLN A 158 -10.45 12.53 -14.45
CA GLN A 158 -9.80 13.84 -14.65
C GLN A 158 -8.42 13.99 -13.97
N TYR A 159 -8.21 13.34 -12.81
CA TYR A 159 -6.97 13.42 -12.03
C TYR A 159 -6.12 12.16 -12.17
N ALA A 160 -6.34 11.36 -13.24
CA ALA A 160 -5.64 10.11 -13.44
C ALA A 160 -4.13 10.30 -13.57
N HIS A 161 -3.36 9.41 -12.95
CA HIS A 161 -1.98 9.18 -13.35
C HIS A 161 -1.98 8.23 -14.55
N GLU A 162 -2.09 8.80 -15.75
CA GLU A 162 -2.31 8.05 -17.01
C GLU A 162 -1.36 6.87 -17.20
N CYS A 163 -0.07 7.07 -16.90
CA CYS A 163 0.93 6.01 -17.01
C CYS A 163 0.56 4.78 -16.16
N SER A 164 0.16 4.98 -14.89
CA SER A 164 -0.21 3.85 -14.01
C SER A 164 -1.45 3.13 -14.50
N ILE A 165 -2.47 3.87 -14.90
CA ILE A 165 -3.72 3.28 -15.39
C ILE A 165 -3.47 2.51 -16.68
N HIS A 166 -2.79 3.11 -17.66
CA HIS A 166 -2.48 2.47 -18.93
C HIS A 166 -1.65 1.19 -18.77
N LEU A 167 -0.63 1.22 -17.90
CA LEU A 167 0.20 0.03 -17.64
C LEU A 167 -0.53 -1.07 -16.87
N LEU A 168 -1.57 -0.74 -16.10
CA LEU A 168 -2.39 -1.73 -15.40
C LEU A 168 -3.40 -2.40 -16.34
N ILE A 169 -4.17 -1.59 -17.09
CA ILE A 169 -5.29 -2.08 -17.88
C ILE A 169 -4.92 -2.40 -19.33
N GLY A 170 -3.75 -1.94 -19.81
CA GLY A 170 -3.36 -2.04 -21.24
C GLY A 170 -4.38 -1.34 -22.13
N GLU A 171 -4.75 -1.98 -23.22
CA GLU A 171 -5.71 -1.47 -24.19
C GLU A 171 -7.19 -1.79 -23.82
N ASP A 172 -7.41 -2.46 -22.69
CA ASP A 172 -8.76 -2.86 -22.27
C ASP A 172 -9.52 -1.72 -21.59
N LYS A 173 -10.17 -0.87 -22.41
CA LYS A 173 -10.96 0.25 -21.93
C LYS A 173 -12.17 -0.17 -21.07
N ALA A 174 -12.61 -1.42 -21.11
CA ALA A 174 -13.69 -1.91 -20.25
C ALA A 174 -13.25 -1.93 -18.76
N LEU A 175 -11.94 -1.95 -18.50
CA LEU A 175 -11.38 -1.89 -17.16
C LEU A 175 -11.25 -0.46 -16.60
N MET A 176 -11.52 0.60 -17.38
CA MET A 176 -11.36 1.99 -16.93
C MET A 176 -12.25 2.30 -15.69
N ASP A 177 -13.49 1.86 -15.70
CA ASP A 177 -14.39 2.09 -14.56
C ASP A 177 -13.90 1.34 -13.32
N MET A 178 -13.48 0.07 -13.48
CA MET A 178 -12.92 -0.74 -12.42
C MET A 178 -11.64 -0.11 -11.80
N ALA A 179 -10.86 0.61 -12.60
CA ALA A 179 -9.65 1.30 -12.16
C ALA A 179 -9.92 2.67 -11.50
N SER A 180 -11.18 3.15 -11.46
CA SER A 180 -11.64 4.34 -10.74
C SER A 180 -12.18 3.95 -9.36
N LEU A 181 -11.28 3.76 -8.41
CA LEU A 181 -11.58 3.11 -7.12
C LEU A 181 -12.55 3.90 -6.24
N GLU A 182 -12.59 5.22 -6.38
CA GLU A 182 -13.55 6.09 -5.70
C GLU A 182 -15.02 5.70 -5.98
N LYS A 183 -15.28 4.98 -7.07
CA LYS A 183 -16.62 4.50 -7.46
C LYS A 183 -17.01 3.16 -6.82
N HIS A 184 -16.06 2.47 -6.22
CA HIS A 184 -16.21 1.08 -5.78
C HIS A 184 -16.10 0.91 -4.26
N VAL A 185 -15.88 2.00 -3.54
CA VAL A 185 -15.94 2.01 -2.08
C VAL A 185 -17.32 1.57 -1.61
N SER A 186 -17.35 0.70 -0.63
CA SER A 186 -18.56 0.20 0.00
C SER A 186 -18.41 0.14 1.53
N GLN A 187 -19.49 -0.17 2.25
CA GLN A 187 -19.41 -0.39 3.70
C GLN A 187 -18.51 -1.57 4.11
N GLN A 188 -18.10 -2.40 3.14
CA GLN A 188 -17.17 -3.51 3.35
C GLN A 188 -15.70 -3.11 3.16
N THR A 189 -15.43 -1.91 2.62
CA THR A 189 -14.07 -1.36 2.49
C THR A 189 -13.48 -1.17 3.88
N PRO A 190 -12.23 -1.61 4.14
CA PRO A 190 -11.62 -1.55 5.47
C PRO A 190 -11.35 -0.12 5.96
N PRO A 191 -11.24 0.12 7.28
CA PRO A 191 -10.77 1.38 7.83
C PRO A 191 -9.47 1.84 7.16
N THR A 192 -9.38 3.11 6.75
CA THR A 192 -8.33 3.60 5.87
C THR A 192 -7.65 4.86 6.39
N TYR A 193 -6.30 4.84 6.44
CA TYR A 193 -5.49 6.04 6.62
C TYR A 193 -4.95 6.50 5.26
N ILE A 194 -5.11 7.78 4.94
CA ILE A 194 -4.66 8.37 3.67
C ILE A 194 -3.78 9.57 3.96
N TRP A 195 -2.65 9.72 3.25
CA TRP A 195 -1.98 11.01 3.21
C TRP A 195 -1.42 11.33 1.82
N THR A 196 -1.27 12.62 1.59
CA THR A 196 -0.76 13.20 0.34
C THR A 196 -0.16 14.57 0.60
N THR A 197 0.44 15.16 -0.42
CA THR A 197 0.96 16.54 -0.40
C THR A 197 0.28 17.37 -1.50
N LYS A 198 0.03 18.67 -1.23
CA LYS A 198 -0.57 19.57 -2.22
C LYS A 198 0.32 19.86 -3.42
N GLU A 199 1.64 19.79 -3.24
CA GLU A 199 2.62 20.07 -4.30
C GLU A 199 2.92 18.85 -5.18
N ASP A 200 2.23 17.72 -4.99
CA ASP A 200 2.40 16.54 -5.83
C ASP A 200 1.89 16.78 -7.25
N GLN A 201 2.84 16.92 -8.19
CA GLN A 201 2.55 17.18 -9.61
C GLN A 201 2.39 15.89 -10.43
N ALA A 202 2.73 14.73 -9.87
CA ALA A 202 2.64 13.46 -10.58
C ALA A 202 1.28 12.75 -10.31
N VAL A 203 0.86 12.74 -9.06
CA VAL A 203 -0.45 12.21 -8.66
C VAL A 203 -1.18 13.32 -7.90
N PRO A 204 -2.07 14.06 -8.55
CA PRO A 204 -2.79 15.16 -7.92
C PRO A 204 -3.48 14.71 -6.62
N TYR A 205 -3.35 15.54 -5.57
CA TYR A 205 -3.89 15.20 -4.24
C TYR A 205 -5.42 15.01 -4.24
N GLU A 206 -6.10 15.43 -5.30
CA GLU A 206 -7.51 15.19 -5.56
C GLU A 206 -7.84 13.70 -5.62
N ASN A 207 -6.89 12.83 -6.02
CA ASN A 207 -7.07 11.36 -5.90
C ASN A 207 -7.42 10.97 -4.46
N SER A 208 -6.66 11.50 -3.50
CA SER A 208 -6.89 11.24 -2.07
C SER A 208 -8.21 11.84 -1.56
N LEU A 209 -8.60 13.02 -2.06
CA LEU A 209 -9.87 13.66 -1.71
C LEU A 209 -11.06 12.86 -2.24
N LEU A 210 -11.01 12.38 -3.50
CA LEU A 210 -12.06 11.57 -4.11
C LEU A 210 -12.28 10.28 -3.31
N TYR A 211 -11.21 9.60 -2.91
CA TYR A 211 -11.34 8.37 -2.14
C TYR A 211 -11.85 8.61 -0.72
N ALA A 212 -11.38 9.67 -0.06
CA ALA A 212 -11.86 10.07 1.27
C ALA A 212 -13.35 10.45 1.25
N ASP A 213 -13.81 11.15 0.22
CA ASP A 213 -15.24 11.46 0.03
C ASP A 213 -16.06 10.18 -0.13
N ALA A 214 -15.61 9.25 -0.98
CA ALA A 214 -16.26 7.96 -1.16
C ALA A 214 -16.32 7.12 0.13
N LEU A 215 -15.24 7.09 0.93
CA LEU A 215 -15.23 6.44 2.25
C LEU A 215 -16.27 7.09 3.20
N SER A 216 -16.34 8.43 3.21
CA SER A 216 -17.29 9.19 4.01
C SER A 216 -18.74 8.85 3.64
N GLN A 217 -19.06 8.85 2.35
CA GLN A 217 -20.40 8.53 1.84
C GLN A 217 -20.85 7.10 2.19
N ASN A 218 -19.89 6.18 2.34
CA ASN A 218 -20.14 4.78 2.70
C ASN A 218 -20.01 4.49 4.20
N ASN A 219 -19.83 5.52 5.06
CA ASN A 219 -19.62 5.37 6.50
C ASN A 219 -18.44 4.48 6.89
N VAL A 220 -17.39 4.42 6.06
CA VAL A 220 -16.15 3.72 6.37
C VAL A 220 -15.28 4.62 7.23
N PRO A 221 -14.74 4.16 8.38
CA PRO A 221 -13.82 4.95 9.19
C PRO A 221 -12.55 5.29 8.41
N PHE A 222 -12.16 6.57 8.37
CA PHE A 222 -10.93 6.98 7.73
C PHE A 222 -10.26 8.16 8.44
N CYS A 223 -8.99 8.37 8.11
CA CYS A 223 -8.22 9.56 8.43
C CYS A 223 -7.56 10.06 7.14
N LEU A 224 -7.65 11.36 6.86
CA LEU A 224 -6.97 12.00 5.75
C LEU A 224 -6.04 13.08 6.27
N LYS A 225 -4.75 12.99 5.91
CA LYS A 225 -3.74 14.02 6.17
C LYS A 225 -3.25 14.59 4.85
N VAL A 226 -3.38 15.90 4.68
CA VAL A 226 -2.82 16.63 3.53
C VAL A 226 -1.72 17.56 4.03
N TYR A 227 -0.49 17.31 3.58
CA TYR A 227 0.65 18.18 3.86
C TYR A 227 0.73 19.29 2.79
N GLU A 228 1.18 20.47 3.19
CA GLU A 228 1.28 21.61 2.27
C GLU A 228 2.38 21.41 1.21
N LYS A 229 3.53 20.86 1.64
CA LYS A 229 4.73 20.77 0.81
C LYS A 229 5.16 19.33 0.56
N GLY A 230 5.79 19.14 -0.57
CA GLY A 230 6.46 17.90 -0.94
C GLY A 230 6.07 17.39 -2.32
N CYS A 231 7.06 16.89 -3.06
CA CYS A 231 6.84 16.28 -4.37
C CYS A 231 6.39 14.82 -4.22
N HIS A 232 6.01 14.19 -5.33
CA HIS A 232 5.64 12.78 -5.36
C HIS A 232 6.79 11.84 -4.97
N GLY A 233 6.47 10.73 -4.29
CA GLY A 233 7.40 9.64 -4.00
C GLY A 233 8.40 9.96 -2.90
N LEU A 234 7.98 10.65 -1.84
CA LEU A 234 8.85 11.02 -0.70
C LEU A 234 9.17 9.87 0.24
N SER A 235 8.38 8.81 0.25
CA SER A 235 8.54 7.71 1.21
C SER A 235 8.62 8.22 2.65
N LEU A 236 9.68 7.92 3.40
CA LEU A 236 9.88 8.42 4.78
C LEU A 236 10.26 9.92 4.86
N GLY A 237 10.55 10.58 3.74
CA GLY A 237 11.02 11.98 3.72
C GLY A 237 12.40 12.20 4.34
N THR A 238 13.16 11.14 4.59
CA THR A 238 14.48 11.15 5.22
C THR A 238 15.60 11.09 4.20
N GLN A 239 16.83 11.38 4.64
CA GLN A 239 18.02 11.27 3.79
C GLN A 239 18.22 9.88 3.22
N GLU A 240 17.88 8.82 3.95
CA GLU A 240 18.05 7.42 3.53
C GLU A 240 17.23 7.05 2.29
N VAL A 241 16.04 7.64 2.14
CA VAL A 241 15.13 7.35 1.02
C VAL A 241 15.13 8.45 -0.05
N THR A 242 15.95 9.47 0.11
CA THR A 242 15.98 10.63 -0.79
C THR A 242 16.96 10.39 -1.94
N GLU A 243 16.48 10.61 -3.17
CA GLU A 243 17.38 10.72 -4.33
C GLU A 243 18.16 12.03 -4.27
N SER A 244 19.35 12.05 -4.87
CA SER A 244 20.22 13.25 -4.89
C SER A 244 19.54 14.53 -5.42
N THR A 245 18.46 14.37 -6.18
CA THR A 245 17.70 15.47 -6.81
C THR A 245 16.45 15.88 -6.04
N LYS A 246 16.07 15.15 -4.97
CA LYS A 246 14.87 15.41 -4.17
C LYS A 246 15.23 15.92 -2.79
N PRO A 247 14.47 16.87 -2.24
CA PRO A 247 14.74 17.37 -0.89
C PRO A 247 14.35 16.34 0.17
N VAL A 248 15.05 16.39 1.31
CA VAL A 248 14.54 15.89 2.58
C VAL A 248 13.38 16.81 3.01
N VAL A 249 12.26 16.22 3.43
CA VAL A 249 11.06 16.98 3.82
C VAL A 249 10.70 16.63 5.27
N PRO A 250 11.25 17.35 6.26
CA PRO A 250 11.02 17.06 7.68
C PRO A 250 9.55 17.07 8.08
N GLU A 251 8.76 17.92 7.45
CA GLU A 251 7.34 18.12 7.78
C GLU A 251 6.48 16.88 7.58
N ILE A 252 6.93 15.94 6.75
CA ILE A 252 6.18 14.71 6.51
C ILE A 252 6.70 13.52 7.33
N GLN A 253 7.80 13.66 8.06
CA GLN A 253 8.45 12.53 8.74
C GLN A 253 7.68 12.00 9.95
N ASP A 254 6.64 12.70 10.39
CA ASP A 254 5.75 12.29 11.48
C ASP A 254 4.70 11.22 11.08
N TRP A 255 4.60 10.93 9.80
CA TRP A 255 3.54 10.06 9.32
C TRP A 255 3.56 8.62 9.88
N PRO A 256 4.72 7.97 10.11
CA PRO A 256 4.69 6.62 10.66
C PRO A 256 4.06 6.59 12.04
N GLU A 257 4.29 7.62 12.85
CA GLU A 257 3.71 7.80 14.18
C GLU A 257 2.19 8.06 14.09
N LEU A 258 1.74 8.85 13.11
CA LEU A 258 0.30 9.09 12.88
C LEU A 258 -0.42 7.84 12.38
N VAL A 259 0.23 7.01 11.56
CA VAL A 259 -0.30 5.70 11.16
C VAL A 259 -0.39 4.76 12.35
N ASP A 260 0.64 4.73 13.21
CA ASP A 260 0.60 3.93 14.44
C ASP A 260 -0.58 4.33 15.34
N GLU A 261 -0.80 5.62 15.55
CA GLU A 261 -1.96 6.12 16.30
C GLU A 261 -3.29 5.66 15.70
N PHE A 262 -3.42 5.71 14.37
CA PHE A 262 -4.60 5.25 13.66
C PHE A 262 -4.80 3.73 13.84
N LEU A 263 -3.75 2.93 13.67
CA LEU A 263 -3.82 1.47 13.81
C LEU A 263 -4.12 1.04 15.24
N VAL A 264 -3.51 1.72 16.24
CA VAL A 264 -3.81 1.46 17.66
C VAL A 264 -5.28 1.77 17.98
N LYS A 265 -5.85 2.85 17.46
CA LYS A 265 -7.28 3.16 17.60
C LYS A 265 -8.15 2.12 16.91
N THR A 266 -7.78 1.69 15.70
CA THR A 266 -8.54 0.72 14.89
C THR A 266 -8.54 -0.67 15.53
N PHE A 267 -7.41 -1.13 16.01
CA PHE A 267 -7.23 -2.47 16.61
C PHE A 267 -7.39 -2.48 18.14
N ARG A 268 -7.57 -1.31 18.77
CA ARG A 268 -7.63 -1.08 20.22
C ARG A 268 -6.34 -1.45 20.98
N THR A 269 -5.34 -1.97 20.31
CA THR A 269 -4.04 -2.30 20.87
C THR A 269 -3.05 -2.57 19.74
N ARG A 270 -1.76 -2.36 20.02
CA ARG A 270 -0.66 -2.67 19.09
C ARG A 270 -0.29 -4.16 19.10
N PHE A 271 -0.54 -4.83 20.22
CA PHE A 271 -0.23 -6.25 20.47
C PHE A 271 -1.49 -7.04 20.87
#